data_9c465bbf4de85e614112b658a5cba16b
#
_entry.id   9c465bbf4de85e614112b658a5cba16b
#
_cell.length_a   1.000
_cell.length_b   1.000
_cell.length_c   1.000
_cell.angle_alpha   90.00
_cell.angle_beta   90.00
_cell.angle_gamma   90.00
#
_symmetry.space_group_name_H-M   'P 1'
#
loop_
_entity.id
_entity.type
_entity.pdbx_description
1 polymer ?
#
loop_
_entity_poly.entity_id
_entity_poly.type
_entity_poly.pdbx_seq_one_letter_code
_entity_poly.pdbx_strand_id
1 'polypeptide(L)'
;EEHDWNVIGNIKEFGKNIFKEFYKTHSKELNKKLAEKGFFGRYTHMLRQLRDNAKKDIQTEAERFFQALEERGYTVNDLSNKTKGVAGYFIKIRNGVMDDSILTKTAVGALNGETDKWVTGSAPQDLRDFATGTLAKILEETEEVRAKKWRTYQSAALTLRNINQLRLLNSIDTKVREMNMETNRFLLSDTHSLLHSLIQDSDSPFIFEKIGTRLETIMIDEFQDTSVIQWQNFKVLLEECMSNGETKGNLIVGDVKQSIYRWRSGDWRMLNNIETEFPGKNDMLKLEPLDTNWRSQRNVIVFNNAFFKAMADVEYDNLTQLDSSDNGILRAEQLKKAYSDVEQKVAEKKKEALGRVEITLLPGNRATTRTRR
;
A
#
# COMPACT_ATOMS: atom_id res chain seq x y z
N GLU A 1 19.18 -22.55 1.43
CA GLU A 1 18.05 -22.53 0.47
C GLU A 1 17.23 -23.78 0.76
N GLU A 2 16.13 -23.63 1.52
CA GLU A 2 15.14 -24.68 1.65
C GLU A 2 14.46 -24.84 0.29
N HIS A 3 14.74 -25.94 -0.38
CA HIS A 3 14.01 -26.34 -1.58
C HIS A 3 12.57 -26.69 -1.16
N ASP A 4 11.66 -25.77 -1.41
CA ASP A 4 10.23 -26.01 -1.25
C ASP A 4 9.77 -27.02 -2.30
N TRP A 5 9.64 -28.28 -1.88
CA TRP A 5 9.20 -29.40 -2.72
C TRP A 5 7.73 -29.30 -3.15
N ASN A 6 6.98 -28.35 -2.63
CA ASN A 6 5.56 -28.15 -2.97
C ASN A 6 5.37 -27.25 -4.20
N VAL A 7 6.10 -27.50 -5.27
CA VAL A 7 6.05 -26.73 -6.52
C VAL A 7 4.62 -26.66 -7.08
N ILE A 8 3.89 -27.77 -7.04
CA ILE A 8 2.51 -27.83 -7.58
C ILE A 8 1.57 -26.95 -6.74
N GLY A 9 1.68 -27.01 -5.41
CA GLY A 9 0.90 -26.15 -4.52
C GLY A 9 1.15 -24.67 -4.77
N ASN A 10 2.41 -24.28 -4.89
CA ASN A 10 2.83 -22.90 -5.16
C ASN A 10 2.35 -22.40 -6.53
N ILE A 11 2.42 -23.24 -7.58
CA ILE A 11 1.89 -22.91 -8.92
C ILE A 11 0.37 -22.75 -8.86
N LYS A 12 -0.34 -23.63 -8.13
CA LYS A 12 -1.78 -23.58 -7.95
C LYS A 12 -2.23 -22.30 -7.26
N GLU A 13 -1.59 -21.94 -6.15
CA GLU A 13 -1.88 -20.70 -5.43
C GLU A 13 -1.56 -19.46 -6.26
N PHE A 14 -0.43 -19.45 -6.97
CA PHE A 14 -0.10 -18.35 -7.86
C PHE A 14 -1.06 -18.26 -9.04
N GLY A 15 -1.47 -19.41 -9.61
CA GLY A 15 -2.42 -19.47 -10.71
C GLY A 15 -3.78 -18.84 -10.40
N LYS A 16 -4.22 -18.85 -9.14
CA LYS A 16 -5.46 -18.16 -8.72
C LYS A 16 -5.45 -16.66 -9.00
N ASN A 17 -4.29 -16.05 -9.24
CA ASN A 17 -4.20 -14.63 -9.58
C ASN A 17 -4.85 -14.28 -10.92
N ILE A 18 -5.04 -15.24 -11.84
CA ILE A 18 -5.77 -15.00 -13.11
C ILE A 18 -7.24 -14.60 -12.88
N PHE A 19 -7.81 -14.96 -11.72
CA PHE A 19 -9.18 -14.61 -11.36
C PHE A 19 -9.30 -13.24 -10.69
N LYS A 20 -8.17 -12.62 -10.31
CA LYS A 20 -8.17 -11.30 -9.69
C LYS A 20 -8.41 -10.22 -10.74
N GLU A 21 -9.21 -9.24 -10.39
CA GLU A 21 -9.56 -8.11 -11.24
C GLU A 21 -8.33 -7.36 -11.76
N PHE A 22 -7.35 -7.12 -10.89
CA PHE A 22 -6.07 -6.51 -11.29
C PHE A 22 -5.40 -7.23 -12.46
N TYR A 23 -5.35 -8.58 -12.42
CA TYR A 23 -4.77 -9.34 -13.53
C TYR A 23 -5.61 -9.18 -14.80
N LYS A 24 -6.93 -9.25 -14.69
CA LYS A 24 -7.84 -9.15 -15.84
C LYS A 24 -7.75 -7.82 -16.55
N THR A 25 -7.68 -6.73 -15.79
CA THR A 25 -7.51 -5.37 -16.32
C THR A 25 -6.23 -5.24 -17.14
N HIS A 26 -5.13 -5.86 -16.70
CA HIS A 26 -3.81 -5.70 -17.31
C HIS A 26 -3.39 -6.89 -18.18
N SER A 27 -4.19 -7.97 -18.24
CA SER A 27 -3.81 -9.23 -18.88
C SER A 27 -3.49 -9.08 -20.37
N LYS A 28 -4.26 -8.28 -21.11
CA LYS A 28 -4.04 -8.07 -22.56
C LYS A 28 -2.64 -7.48 -22.82
N GLU A 29 -2.28 -6.43 -22.09
CA GLU A 29 -0.97 -5.77 -22.25
C GLU A 29 0.16 -6.67 -21.73
N LEU A 30 -0.04 -7.28 -20.57
CA LEU A 30 0.90 -8.21 -19.97
C LEU A 30 1.20 -9.38 -20.91
N ASN A 31 0.16 -10.05 -21.42
CA ASN A 31 0.29 -11.19 -22.33
C ASN A 31 0.97 -10.80 -23.64
N LYS A 32 0.71 -9.61 -24.18
CA LYS A 32 1.41 -9.07 -25.34
C LYS A 32 2.91 -8.96 -25.07
N LYS A 33 3.31 -8.38 -23.94
CA LYS A 33 4.73 -8.26 -23.54
C LYS A 33 5.37 -9.63 -23.28
N LEU A 34 4.64 -10.55 -22.63
CA LEU A 34 5.13 -11.89 -22.35
C LEU A 34 5.35 -12.74 -23.63
N ALA A 35 4.60 -12.46 -24.68
CA ALA A 35 4.75 -13.11 -25.98
C ALA A 35 5.93 -12.57 -26.80
N GLU A 36 6.48 -11.39 -26.48
CA GLU A 36 7.62 -10.83 -27.18
C GLU A 36 8.87 -11.69 -27.04
N LYS A 37 9.49 -12.05 -28.17
CA LYS A 37 10.73 -12.84 -28.19
C LYS A 37 11.82 -12.16 -27.37
N GLY A 38 12.36 -12.87 -26.40
CA GLY A 38 13.47 -12.40 -25.57
C GLY A 38 13.06 -11.42 -24.44
N PHE A 39 11.77 -11.08 -24.29
CA PHE A 39 11.29 -10.19 -23.22
C PHE A 39 11.77 -10.64 -21.83
N PHE A 40 11.56 -11.90 -21.49
CA PHE A 40 11.96 -12.43 -20.18
C PHE A 40 13.47 -12.31 -19.92
N GLY A 41 14.28 -12.56 -20.93
CA GLY A 41 15.73 -12.40 -20.81
C GLY A 41 16.12 -10.97 -20.50
N ARG A 42 15.62 -10.03 -21.28
CA ARG A 42 15.88 -8.58 -21.09
C ARG A 42 15.35 -8.10 -19.75
N TYR A 43 14.12 -8.46 -19.40
CA TYR A 43 13.49 -8.05 -18.14
C TYR A 43 14.21 -8.60 -16.92
N THR A 44 14.58 -9.90 -16.95
CA THR A 44 15.38 -10.53 -15.87
C THR A 44 16.73 -9.88 -15.73
N HIS A 45 17.40 -9.56 -16.85
CA HIS A 45 18.68 -8.87 -16.83
C HIS A 45 18.56 -7.46 -16.20
N MET A 46 17.58 -6.69 -16.63
CA MET A 46 17.29 -5.35 -16.06
C MET A 46 17.01 -5.41 -14.55
N LEU A 47 16.19 -6.38 -14.09
CA LEU A 47 15.90 -6.55 -12.68
C LEU A 47 17.16 -6.91 -11.86
N ARG A 48 18.03 -7.76 -12.39
CA ARG A 48 19.32 -8.07 -11.75
C ARG A 48 20.19 -6.83 -11.66
N GLN A 49 20.29 -6.06 -12.74
CA GLN A 49 21.05 -4.79 -12.72
C GLN A 49 20.50 -3.82 -11.69
N LEU A 50 19.18 -3.62 -11.63
CA LEU A 50 18.54 -2.74 -10.64
C LEU A 50 18.83 -3.19 -9.21
N ARG A 51 18.68 -4.49 -8.93
CA ARG A 51 19.00 -5.06 -7.61
C ARG A 51 20.47 -4.88 -7.24
N ASP A 52 21.38 -5.25 -8.15
CA ASP A 52 22.80 -5.26 -7.87
C ASP A 52 23.38 -3.83 -7.80
N ASN A 53 22.87 -2.90 -8.61
CA ASN A 53 23.21 -1.48 -8.53
C ASN A 53 22.72 -0.88 -7.21
N ALA A 54 21.46 -1.14 -6.82
CA ALA A 54 20.94 -0.65 -5.54
C ALA A 54 21.76 -1.16 -4.35
N LYS A 55 22.16 -2.44 -4.38
CA LYS A 55 23.06 -3.02 -3.37
C LYS A 55 24.42 -2.34 -3.36
N LYS A 56 25.01 -2.17 -4.53
CA LYS A 56 26.33 -1.52 -4.69
C LYS A 56 26.32 -0.07 -4.21
N ASP A 57 25.27 0.70 -4.54
CA ASP A 57 25.14 2.08 -4.08
C ASP A 57 25.16 2.16 -2.55
N ILE A 58 24.39 1.30 -1.86
CA ILE A 58 24.36 1.24 -0.38
C ILE A 58 25.74 0.82 0.16
N GLN A 59 26.38 -0.16 -0.45
CA GLN A 59 27.71 -0.61 -0.01
C GLN A 59 28.79 0.45 -0.22
N THR A 60 28.71 1.22 -1.29
CA THR A 60 29.67 2.30 -1.58
C THR A 60 29.57 3.40 -0.52
N GLU A 61 28.36 3.78 -0.12
CA GLU A 61 28.19 4.76 0.97
C GLU A 61 28.71 4.22 2.32
N ALA A 62 28.42 2.97 2.62
CA ALA A 62 28.92 2.35 3.86
C ALA A 62 30.45 2.20 3.90
N GLU A 63 31.11 2.07 2.76
CA GLU A 63 32.56 1.98 2.67
C GLU A 63 33.26 3.28 3.08
N ARG A 64 32.63 4.43 2.87
CA ARG A 64 33.12 5.75 3.31
C ARG A 64 33.39 5.78 4.82
N PHE A 65 32.61 5.06 5.61
CA PHE A 65 32.84 4.95 7.06
C PHE A 65 34.21 4.33 7.38
N PHE A 66 34.59 3.28 6.68
CA PHE A 66 35.86 2.59 6.92
C PHE A 66 37.02 3.41 6.39
N GLN A 67 36.85 4.07 5.26
CA GLN A 67 37.84 4.99 4.69
C GLN A 67 38.11 6.16 5.63
N ALA A 68 37.05 6.77 6.20
CA ALA A 68 37.20 7.86 7.15
C ALA A 68 37.92 7.45 8.44
N LEU A 69 37.69 6.22 8.92
CA LEU A 69 38.45 5.67 10.06
C LEU A 69 39.93 5.50 9.71
N GLU A 70 40.22 4.90 8.55
CA GLU A 70 41.60 4.65 8.09
C GLU A 70 42.39 5.95 7.89
N GLU A 71 41.79 6.97 7.26
CA GLU A 71 42.40 8.30 7.04
C GLU A 71 42.81 9.00 8.34
N ARG A 72 42.08 8.72 9.44
CA ARG A 72 42.38 9.26 10.78
C ARG A 72 43.24 8.34 11.65
N GLY A 73 43.61 7.16 11.11
CA GLY A 73 44.38 6.16 11.86
C GLY A 73 43.60 5.44 12.97
N TYR A 74 42.24 5.49 12.89
CA TYR A 74 41.38 4.78 13.79
C TYR A 74 40.86 3.47 13.22
N THR A 75 40.42 2.60 14.08
CA THR A 75 39.83 1.30 13.73
C THR A 75 38.46 1.14 14.38
N VAL A 76 37.70 0.17 13.95
CA VAL A 76 36.43 -0.20 14.59
C VAL A 76 36.60 -0.52 16.08
N ASN A 77 37.79 -0.95 16.51
CA ASN A 77 38.06 -1.29 17.92
C ASN A 77 38.17 -0.07 18.85
N ASP A 78 38.37 1.12 18.28
CA ASP A 78 38.43 2.39 19.03
C ASP A 78 37.03 2.96 19.33
N LEU A 79 35.99 2.39 18.67
CA LEU A 79 34.60 2.80 18.86
C LEU A 79 33.91 2.01 19.97
N SER A 80 32.85 2.59 20.54
CA SER A 80 32.00 1.96 21.55
C SER A 80 31.41 0.64 21.04
N ASN A 81 31.49 -0.42 21.85
CA ASN A 81 31.01 -1.76 21.52
C ASN A 81 31.63 -2.38 20.25
N LYS A 82 32.65 -1.78 19.67
CA LYS A 82 33.41 -2.31 18.54
C LYS A 82 32.48 -2.78 17.40
N THR A 83 32.65 -4.04 16.94
CA THR A 83 31.83 -4.64 15.88
C THR A 83 30.34 -4.82 16.25
N LYS A 84 29.99 -4.75 17.54
CA LYS A 84 28.61 -4.84 18.04
C LYS A 84 27.96 -3.46 18.23
N GLY A 85 28.74 -2.38 18.13
CA GLY A 85 28.29 -1.00 18.21
C GLY A 85 27.74 -0.49 16.87
N VAL A 86 27.88 0.83 16.66
CA VAL A 86 27.45 1.49 15.41
C VAL A 86 28.19 0.92 14.21
N ALA A 87 29.49 0.58 14.34
CA ALA A 87 30.26 -0.05 13.26
C ALA A 87 29.64 -1.36 12.76
N GLY A 88 28.89 -2.07 13.59
CA GLY A 88 28.17 -3.28 13.20
C GLY A 88 27.12 -3.05 12.09
N TYR A 89 26.54 -1.86 12.01
CA TYR A 89 25.66 -1.44 10.92
C TYR A 89 26.43 -1.45 9.58
N PHE A 90 27.56 -0.77 9.52
CA PHE A 90 28.39 -0.69 8.32
C PHE A 90 29.00 -2.04 7.92
N ILE A 91 29.44 -2.83 8.90
CA ILE A 91 29.96 -4.21 8.65
C ILE A 91 28.90 -5.11 8.02
N LYS A 92 27.66 -5.05 8.50
CA LYS A 92 26.57 -5.83 7.90
C LYS A 92 26.33 -5.42 6.44
N ILE A 93 26.29 -4.12 6.14
CA ILE A 93 26.12 -3.61 4.78
C ILE A 93 27.29 -4.07 3.90
N ARG A 94 28.54 -3.90 4.34
CA ARG A 94 29.74 -4.35 3.62
C ARG A 94 29.68 -5.85 3.30
N ASN A 95 29.21 -6.67 4.23
CA ASN A 95 29.01 -8.12 4.05
C ASN A 95 27.79 -8.47 3.20
N GLY A 96 27.06 -7.47 2.70
CA GLY A 96 25.92 -7.66 1.80
C GLY A 96 24.65 -8.13 2.46
N VAL A 97 24.53 -8.01 3.79
CA VAL A 97 23.27 -8.20 4.49
C VAL A 97 22.30 -7.12 4.05
N MET A 98 21.13 -7.50 3.56
CA MET A 98 20.10 -6.61 3.03
C MET A 98 18.74 -7.00 3.60
N ASP A 99 18.59 -6.88 4.92
CA ASP A 99 17.34 -7.13 5.65
C ASP A 99 17.12 -6.06 6.74
N ASP A 100 15.96 -6.07 7.35
CA ASP A 100 15.59 -5.07 8.37
C ASP A 100 16.46 -5.16 9.66
N SER A 101 17.26 -6.22 9.84
CA SER A 101 18.16 -6.40 10.97
C SER A 101 19.40 -5.50 10.93
N ILE A 102 19.64 -4.82 9.81
CA ILE A 102 20.78 -3.92 9.62
C ILE A 102 20.71 -2.76 10.63
N LEU A 103 19.55 -2.12 10.74
CA LEU A 103 19.37 -0.97 11.62
C LEU A 103 19.20 -1.42 13.08
N THR A 104 20.33 -1.53 13.79
CA THR A 104 20.35 -1.93 15.18
C THR A 104 19.89 -0.80 16.11
N LYS A 105 19.47 -1.14 17.33
CA LYS A 105 19.13 -0.12 18.36
C LYS A 105 20.28 0.86 18.61
N THR A 106 21.53 0.39 18.52
CA THR A 106 22.73 1.22 18.69
C THR A 106 22.88 2.22 17.54
N ALA A 107 22.64 1.79 16.30
CA ALA A 107 22.67 2.68 15.14
C ALA A 107 21.53 3.72 15.20
N VAL A 108 20.31 3.31 15.62
CA VAL A 108 19.19 4.23 15.82
C VAL A 108 19.53 5.27 16.91
N GLY A 109 20.11 4.86 18.04
CA GLY A 109 20.54 5.81 19.08
C GLY A 109 21.59 6.79 18.56
N ALA A 110 22.53 6.33 17.75
CA ALA A 110 23.54 7.17 17.13
C ALA A 110 22.95 8.19 16.14
N LEU A 111 21.95 7.79 15.34
CA LEU A 111 21.17 8.69 14.45
C LEU A 111 20.37 9.73 15.24
N ASN A 112 19.91 9.38 16.45
CA ASN A 112 19.22 10.32 17.35
C ASN A 112 20.18 11.24 18.14
N GLY A 113 21.48 11.21 17.86
CA GLY A 113 22.48 12.07 18.48
C GLY A 113 23.03 11.56 19.82
N GLU A 114 22.78 10.28 20.19
CA GLU A 114 23.33 9.69 21.41
C GLU A 114 24.84 9.43 21.24
N THR A 115 25.69 10.28 21.84
CA THR A 115 27.15 10.26 21.68
C THR A 115 27.82 9.03 22.33
N ASP A 116 27.22 8.47 23.37
CA ASP A 116 27.66 7.25 24.06
C ASP A 116 27.60 6.00 23.17
N LYS A 117 26.82 6.03 22.11
CA LYS A 117 26.78 4.95 21.12
C LYS A 117 28.02 4.91 20.24
N TRP A 118 28.67 6.05 20.04
CA TRP A 118 29.86 6.18 19.21
C TRP A 118 31.15 5.85 19.94
N VAL A 119 31.34 6.44 21.13
CA VAL A 119 32.59 6.36 21.86
C VAL A 119 32.32 6.21 23.35
N THR A 120 33.30 5.63 24.07
CA THR A 120 33.24 5.53 25.55
C THR A 120 33.58 6.86 26.20
N GLY A 121 33.16 7.01 27.47
CA GLY A 121 33.47 8.23 28.27
C GLY A 121 34.96 8.54 28.44
N SER A 122 35.85 7.58 28.24
CA SER A 122 37.32 7.71 28.36
C SER A 122 38.01 7.97 26.99
N ALA A 123 37.25 8.06 25.90
CA ALA A 123 37.85 8.28 24.56
C ALA A 123 38.51 9.69 24.47
N PRO A 124 39.60 9.83 23.67
CA PRO A 124 40.21 11.12 23.35
C PRO A 124 39.21 12.10 22.73
N GLN A 125 39.40 13.39 22.97
CA GLN A 125 38.46 14.43 22.52
C GLN A 125 38.36 14.49 20.98
N ASP A 126 39.50 14.34 20.29
CA ASP A 126 39.55 14.32 18.80
C ASP A 126 38.75 13.16 18.21
N LEU A 127 38.79 11.99 18.84
CA LEU A 127 37.94 10.83 18.42
C LEU A 127 36.46 11.11 18.66
N ARG A 128 36.11 11.80 19.77
CA ARG A 128 34.71 12.18 20.02
C ARG A 128 34.19 13.14 18.95
N ASP A 129 34.97 14.21 18.69
CA ASP A 129 34.59 15.22 17.71
C ASP A 129 34.51 14.62 16.30
N PHE A 130 35.43 13.71 15.96
CA PHE A 130 35.39 12.97 14.71
C PHE A 130 34.17 12.04 14.61
N ALA A 131 33.86 11.29 15.65
CA ALA A 131 32.77 10.33 15.67
C ALA A 131 31.40 11.03 15.62
N THR A 132 31.21 12.10 16.40
CA THR A 132 29.94 12.83 16.46
C THR A 132 29.75 13.82 15.28
N GLY A 133 30.82 14.23 14.63
CA GLY A 133 30.78 15.07 13.44
C GLY A 133 30.79 14.25 12.15
N THR A 134 31.97 13.74 11.80
CA THR A 134 32.15 13.08 10.49
C THR A 134 31.46 11.73 10.37
N LEU A 135 31.66 10.83 11.37
CA LEU A 135 31.07 9.49 11.30
C LEU A 135 29.54 9.52 11.45
N ALA A 136 29.01 10.41 12.28
CA ALA A 136 27.57 10.61 12.44
C ALA A 136 26.93 11.06 11.11
N LYS A 137 27.56 12.02 10.42
CA LYS A 137 27.10 12.46 9.11
C LYS A 137 27.14 11.36 8.06
N ILE A 138 28.20 10.53 8.05
CA ILE A 138 28.29 9.37 7.14
C ILE A 138 27.18 8.37 7.46
N LEU A 139 26.84 8.15 8.71
CA LEU A 139 25.74 7.26 9.09
C LEU A 139 24.39 7.79 8.59
N GLU A 140 24.14 9.08 8.74
CA GLU A 140 22.91 9.74 8.28
C GLU A 140 22.78 9.66 6.75
N GLU A 141 23.83 10.02 6.01
CA GLU A 141 23.86 9.94 4.55
C GLU A 141 23.71 8.49 4.05
N THR A 142 24.37 7.52 4.71
CA THR A 142 24.25 6.10 4.37
C THR A 142 22.82 5.60 4.59
N GLU A 143 22.16 6.01 5.68
CA GLU A 143 20.78 5.60 5.97
C GLU A 143 19.78 6.25 4.99
N GLU A 144 20.02 7.49 4.59
CA GLU A 144 19.21 8.16 3.57
C GLU A 144 19.28 7.42 2.23
N VAL A 145 20.49 7.07 1.78
CA VAL A 145 20.69 6.29 0.55
C VAL A 145 20.07 4.90 0.69
N ARG A 146 20.28 4.23 1.83
CA ARG A 146 19.70 2.92 2.12
C ARG A 146 18.18 2.97 2.06
N ALA A 147 17.54 3.92 2.69
CA ALA A 147 16.08 4.03 2.70
C ALA A 147 15.50 4.21 1.29
N LYS A 148 16.17 4.99 0.43
CA LYS A 148 15.76 5.18 -0.97
C LYS A 148 16.00 3.93 -1.84
N LYS A 149 17.18 3.31 -1.73
CA LYS A 149 17.60 2.18 -2.58
C LYS A 149 17.02 0.85 -2.12
N TRP A 150 16.68 0.72 -0.85
CA TRP A 150 16.11 -0.49 -0.27
C TRP A 150 14.80 -0.93 -0.96
N ARG A 151 13.90 0.01 -1.24
CA ARG A 151 12.66 -0.29 -1.97
C ARG A 151 12.94 -0.86 -3.36
N THR A 152 13.90 -0.29 -4.08
CA THR A 152 14.30 -0.77 -5.41
C THR A 152 14.90 -2.18 -5.32
N TYR A 153 15.80 -2.41 -4.37
CA TYR A 153 16.39 -3.72 -4.11
C TYR A 153 15.34 -4.78 -3.80
N GLN A 154 14.46 -4.51 -2.85
CA GLN A 154 13.39 -5.41 -2.41
C GLN A 154 12.43 -5.74 -3.56
N SER A 155 11.97 -4.72 -4.28
CA SER A 155 11.04 -4.90 -5.40
C SER A 155 11.66 -5.76 -6.51
N ALA A 156 12.91 -5.49 -6.87
CA ALA A 156 13.62 -6.28 -7.87
C ALA A 156 13.87 -7.72 -7.40
N ALA A 157 14.27 -7.91 -6.14
CA ALA A 157 14.50 -9.24 -5.55
C ALA A 157 13.22 -10.08 -5.49
N LEU A 158 12.10 -9.50 -5.04
CA LEU A 158 10.79 -10.16 -5.00
C LEU A 158 10.29 -10.53 -6.41
N THR A 159 10.46 -9.62 -7.37
CA THR A 159 10.06 -9.90 -8.76
C THR A 159 10.91 -11.03 -9.34
N LEU A 160 12.22 -11.02 -9.14
CA LEU A 160 13.13 -12.10 -9.59
C LEU A 160 12.79 -13.45 -8.95
N ARG A 161 12.38 -13.48 -7.69
CA ARG A 161 11.95 -14.71 -7.00
C ARG A 161 10.72 -15.32 -7.66
N ASN A 162 9.80 -14.49 -8.14
CA ASN A 162 8.52 -14.93 -8.70
C ASN A 162 8.47 -14.89 -10.24
N ILE A 163 9.56 -14.55 -10.92
CA ILE A 163 9.57 -14.33 -12.37
C ILE A 163 9.15 -15.58 -13.17
N ASN A 164 9.54 -16.77 -12.72
CA ASN A 164 9.17 -18.01 -13.38
C ASN A 164 7.67 -18.31 -13.23
N GLN A 165 7.06 -17.95 -12.10
CA GLN A 165 5.62 -18.08 -11.89
C GLN A 165 4.85 -17.14 -12.80
N LEU A 166 5.33 -15.90 -12.99
CA LEU A 166 4.75 -14.95 -13.93
C LEU A 166 4.76 -15.50 -15.37
N ARG A 167 5.84 -16.18 -15.75
CA ARG A 167 5.95 -16.82 -17.07
C ARG A 167 4.87 -17.90 -17.30
N LEU A 168 4.50 -18.63 -16.26
CA LEU A 168 3.47 -19.67 -16.33
C LEU A 168 2.05 -19.09 -16.32
N LEU A 169 1.86 -17.88 -15.81
CA LEU A 169 0.55 -17.29 -15.61
C LEU A 169 -0.24 -17.17 -16.93
N ASN A 170 0.42 -16.73 -18.00
CA ASN A 170 -0.19 -16.66 -19.33
C ASN A 170 -0.63 -18.03 -19.83
N SER A 171 0.21 -19.05 -19.68
CA SER A 171 -0.13 -20.42 -20.11
C SER A 171 -1.30 -20.98 -19.31
N ILE A 172 -1.39 -20.68 -18.02
CA ILE A 172 -2.50 -21.08 -17.16
C ILE A 172 -3.78 -20.37 -17.60
N ASP A 173 -3.74 -19.05 -17.83
CA ASP A 173 -4.90 -18.28 -18.28
C ASP A 173 -5.42 -18.79 -19.62
N THR A 174 -4.54 -19.00 -20.58
CA THR A 174 -4.90 -19.55 -21.91
C THR A 174 -5.58 -20.91 -21.77
N LYS A 175 -4.99 -21.83 -20.98
CA LYS A 175 -5.55 -23.18 -20.82
C LYS A 175 -6.90 -23.18 -20.09
N VAL A 176 -7.07 -22.32 -19.07
CA VAL A 176 -8.36 -22.17 -18.38
C VAL A 176 -9.43 -21.65 -19.34
N ARG A 177 -9.11 -20.69 -20.21
CA ARG A 177 -10.04 -20.17 -21.22
C ARG A 177 -10.43 -21.24 -22.23
N GLU A 178 -9.46 -22.01 -22.75
CA GLU A 178 -9.73 -23.14 -23.67
C GLU A 178 -10.68 -24.16 -23.02
N MET A 179 -10.38 -24.61 -21.79
CA MET A 179 -11.21 -25.56 -21.05
C MET A 179 -12.65 -25.04 -20.82
N ASN A 180 -12.79 -23.75 -20.54
CA ASN A 180 -14.10 -23.13 -20.34
C ASN A 180 -14.89 -23.08 -21.66
N MET A 181 -14.24 -22.78 -22.79
CA MET A 181 -14.87 -22.82 -24.11
C MET A 181 -15.30 -24.24 -24.50
N GLU A 182 -14.43 -25.24 -24.31
CA GLU A 182 -14.72 -26.65 -24.59
C GLU A 182 -15.91 -27.18 -23.76
N THR A 183 -16.10 -26.69 -22.55
CA THR A 183 -17.15 -27.16 -21.63
C THR A 183 -18.35 -26.23 -21.57
N ASN A 184 -18.44 -25.20 -22.42
CA ASN A 184 -19.46 -24.16 -22.41
C ASN A 184 -19.65 -23.52 -21.00
N ARG A 185 -18.55 -23.31 -20.28
CA ARG A 185 -18.56 -22.69 -18.97
C ARG A 185 -18.13 -21.24 -19.07
N PHE A 186 -18.80 -20.38 -18.32
CA PHE A 186 -18.45 -18.98 -18.17
C PHE A 186 -18.02 -18.72 -16.71
N LEU A 187 -16.91 -18.04 -16.55
CA LEU A 187 -16.43 -17.69 -15.22
C LEU A 187 -17.17 -16.44 -14.73
N LEU A 188 -17.86 -16.56 -13.61
CA LEU A 188 -18.57 -15.44 -12.97
C LEU A 188 -17.63 -14.24 -12.74
N SER A 189 -16.37 -14.50 -12.47
CA SER A 189 -15.33 -13.46 -12.33
C SER A 189 -15.07 -12.67 -13.62
N ASP A 190 -15.46 -13.18 -14.80
CA ASP A 190 -15.24 -12.48 -16.09
C ASP A 190 -16.43 -11.58 -16.47
N THR A 191 -17.56 -11.68 -15.77
CA THR A 191 -18.79 -10.93 -16.06
C THR A 191 -18.54 -9.42 -16.13
N HIS A 192 -17.86 -8.86 -15.13
CA HIS A 192 -17.60 -7.41 -15.09
C HIS A 192 -16.69 -6.95 -16.22
N SER A 193 -15.64 -7.72 -16.52
CA SER A 193 -14.70 -7.39 -17.60
C SER A 193 -15.33 -7.55 -18.98
N LEU A 194 -16.19 -8.55 -19.16
CA LEU A 194 -16.95 -8.75 -20.40
C LEU A 194 -17.95 -7.61 -20.60
N LEU A 195 -18.72 -7.28 -19.56
CA LEU A 195 -19.66 -6.16 -19.63
C LEU A 195 -18.93 -4.87 -19.97
N HIS A 196 -17.79 -4.61 -19.29
CA HIS A 196 -16.97 -3.43 -19.55
C HIS A 196 -16.49 -3.36 -21.01
N SER A 197 -16.02 -4.48 -21.59
CA SER A 197 -15.61 -4.50 -23.01
C SER A 197 -16.77 -4.25 -23.97
N LEU A 198 -17.96 -4.78 -23.64
CA LEU A 198 -19.17 -4.54 -24.46
C LEU A 198 -19.66 -3.09 -24.39
N ILE A 199 -19.40 -2.42 -23.27
CA ILE A 199 -19.75 -1.02 -23.07
C ILE A 199 -18.77 -0.09 -23.81
N GLN A 200 -17.46 -0.39 -23.75
CA GLN A 200 -16.44 0.46 -24.38
C GLN A 200 -16.36 0.34 -25.90
N ASP A 201 -16.70 -0.84 -26.45
CA ASP A 201 -16.55 -1.12 -27.88
C ASP A 201 -17.74 -0.59 -28.75
N SER A 202 -18.74 0.07 -28.15
CA SER A 202 -19.88 0.60 -28.89
C SER A 202 -20.22 2.04 -28.49
N ASP A 203 -20.47 2.91 -29.48
CA ASP A 203 -20.83 4.32 -29.28
C ASP A 203 -22.18 4.49 -28.55
N SER A 204 -23.02 3.48 -28.52
CA SER A 204 -24.23 3.37 -27.71
C SER A 204 -24.52 1.90 -27.46
N PRO A 205 -24.11 1.37 -26.30
CA PRO A 205 -24.29 -0.05 -26.03
C PRO A 205 -25.77 -0.42 -26.04
N PHE A 206 -26.17 -1.28 -26.93
CA PHE A 206 -27.52 -1.86 -27.05
C PHE A 206 -28.11 -2.31 -25.70
N ILE A 207 -27.24 -2.71 -24.74
CA ILE A 207 -27.62 -3.04 -23.38
C ILE A 207 -28.18 -1.84 -22.65
N PHE A 208 -27.57 -0.64 -22.79
CA PHE A 208 -28.02 0.58 -22.14
C PHE A 208 -29.27 1.15 -22.80
N GLU A 209 -29.37 1.06 -24.11
CA GLU A 209 -30.59 1.43 -24.82
C GLU A 209 -31.79 0.58 -24.36
N LYS A 210 -31.58 -0.73 -24.13
CA LYS A 210 -32.65 -1.61 -23.59
C LYS A 210 -32.94 -1.42 -22.10
N ILE A 211 -31.95 -1.13 -21.28
CA ILE A 211 -32.08 -1.02 -19.83
C ILE A 211 -32.31 0.44 -19.43
N GLY A 212 -31.60 1.38 -20.03
CA GLY A 212 -31.64 2.81 -19.70
C GLY A 212 -33.01 3.43 -19.91
N THR A 213 -33.78 3.00 -20.92
CA THR A 213 -35.17 3.48 -21.13
C THR A 213 -36.15 3.02 -20.05
N ARG A 214 -35.75 2.11 -19.15
CA ARG A 214 -36.59 1.53 -18.08
C ARG A 214 -36.13 1.94 -16.68
N LEU A 215 -34.91 2.48 -16.54
CA LEU A 215 -34.37 2.87 -15.23
C LEU A 215 -34.57 4.36 -15.04
N GLU A 216 -35.39 4.72 -14.08
CA GLU A 216 -35.61 6.12 -13.69
C GLU A 216 -34.63 6.56 -12.58
N THR A 217 -34.22 5.65 -11.72
CA THR A 217 -33.39 5.92 -10.54
C THR A 217 -32.47 4.77 -10.23
N ILE A 218 -31.24 5.06 -9.90
CA ILE A 218 -30.25 4.08 -9.45
C ILE A 218 -29.87 4.39 -8.01
N MET A 219 -29.96 3.39 -7.14
CA MET A 219 -29.53 3.47 -5.74
C MET A 219 -28.44 2.44 -5.48
N ILE A 220 -27.28 2.90 -4.99
CA ILE A 220 -26.14 2.04 -4.65
C ILE A 220 -25.85 2.21 -3.17
N ASP A 221 -25.91 1.11 -2.44
CA ASP A 221 -25.52 1.04 -1.03
C ASP A 221 -24.13 0.40 -0.89
N GLU A 222 -23.46 0.62 0.25
CA GLU A 222 -22.12 0.13 0.55
C GLU A 222 -21.07 0.44 -0.55
N PHE A 223 -21.18 1.64 -1.12
CA PHE A 223 -20.37 2.03 -2.29
C PHE A 223 -18.87 1.94 -2.08
N GLN A 224 -18.36 2.07 -0.83
CA GLN A 224 -16.94 1.95 -0.50
C GLN A 224 -16.35 0.56 -0.83
N ASP A 225 -17.20 -0.45 -1.02
CA ASP A 225 -16.79 -1.81 -1.36
C ASP A 225 -16.87 -2.10 -2.88
N THR A 226 -17.29 -1.12 -3.65
CA THR A 226 -17.39 -1.20 -5.11
C THR A 226 -16.00 -1.18 -5.74
N SER A 227 -15.74 -2.07 -6.71
CA SER A 227 -14.51 -2.04 -7.49
C SER A 227 -14.55 -1.01 -8.61
N VAL A 228 -13.37 -0.61 -9.10
CA VAL A 228 -13.26 0.38 -10.19
C VAL A 228 -14.01 -0.08 -11.44
N ILE A 229 -13.92 -1.36 -11.82
CA ILE A 229 -14.62 -1.89 -13.02
C ILE A 229 -16.14 -1.91 -12.80
N GLN A 230 -16.59 -2.30 -11.61
CA GLN A 230 -18.01 -2.25 -11.27
C GLN A 230 -18.54 -0.83 -11.38
N TRP A 231 -17.82 0.12 -10.79
CA TRP A 231 -18.18 1.53 -10.85
C TRP A 231 -18.23 2.04 -12.30
N GLN A 232 -17.23 1.79 -13.10
CA GLN A 232 -17.21 2.20 -14.51
C GLN A 232 -18.44 1.68 -15.27
N ASN A 233 -18.89 0.46 -14.99
CA ASN A 233 -20.09 -0.10 -15.61
C ASN A 233 -21.38 0.59 -15.12
N PHE A 234 -21.49 0.89 -13.82
CA PHE A 234 -22.69 1.56 -13.27
C PHE A 234 -22.72 3.06 -13.54
N LYS A 235 -21.56 3.70 -13.63
CA LYS A 235 -21.44 5.14 -13.84
C LYS A 235 -22.13 5.57 -15.14
N VAL A 236 -21.99 4.82 -16.22
CA VAL A 236 -22.63 5.12 -17.51
C VAL A 236 -24.16 5.10 -17.38
N LEU A 237 -24.73 4.13 -16.66
CA LEU A 237 -26.16 4.07 -16.38
C LEU A 237 -26.65 5.23 -15.51
N LEU A 238 -25.84 5.59 -14.51
CA LEU A 238 -26.12 6.74 -13.64
C LEU A 238 -26.14 8.05 -14.44
N GLU A 239 -25.16 8.26 -15.31
CA GLU A 239 -25.06 9.43 -16.16
C GLU A 239 -26.22 9.52 -17.16
N GLU A 240 -26.69 8.39 -17.68
CA GLU A 240 -27.90 8.32 -18.52
C GLU A 240 -29.14 8.71 -17.73
N CYS A 241 -29.33 8.14 -16.53
CA CYS A 241 -30.44 8.55 -15.66
C CYS A 241 -30.39 10.03 -15.31
N MET A 242 -29.21 10.61 -15.09
CA MET A 242 -29.04 12.05 -14.82
C MET A 242 -29.36 12.93 -16.03
N SER A 243 -29.20 12.42 -17.24
CA SER A 243 -29.40 13.17 -18.49
C SER A 243 -30.88 13.23 -18.93
N ASN A 244 -31.71 12.30 -18.44
CA ASN A 244 -33.12 12.15 -18.84
C ASN A 244 -34.10 13.15 -18.20
N GLY A 245 -33.64 14.27 -17.63
CA GLY A 245 -34.40 15.49 -17.30
C GLY A 245 -35.56 15.40 -16.27
N GLU A 246 -36.10 14.22 -16.02
CA GLU A 246 -37.18 13.97 -15.04
C GLU A 246 -36.65 13.23 -13.79
N THR A 247 -35.41 13.46 -13.43
CA THR A 247 -34.70 12.67 -12.42
C THR A 247 -35.31 12.80 -11.04
N LYS A 248 -35.78 11.69 -10.50
CA LYS A 248 -36.17 11.54 -9.09
C LYS A 248 -34.98 11.39 -8.15
N GLY A 249 -33.78 11.67 -8.64
CA GLY A 249 -32.53 11.61 -7.88
C GLY A 249 -31.96 10.19 -7.75
N ASN A 250 -30.74 10.00 -8.26
CA ASN A 250 -29.94 8.83 -7.96
C ASN A 250 -29.37 8.94 -6.53
N LEU A 251 -29.08 7.82 -5.90
CA LEU A 251 -28.57 7.79 -4.54
C LEU A 251 -27.34 6.86 -4.44
N ILE A 252 -26.24 7.39 -3.94
CA ILE A 252 -25.06 6.60 -3.57
C ILE A 252 -24.87 6.75 -2.07
N VAL A 253 -24.84 5.62 -1.34
CA VAL A 253 -24.65 5.57 0.11
C VAL A 253 -23.42 4.76 0.41
N GLY A 254 -22.61 5.20 1.37
CA GLY A 254 -21.44 4.47 1.80
C GLY A 254 -20.65 5.21 2.89
N ASP A 255 -19.71 4.54 3.49
CA ASP A 255 -18.79 5.10 4.47
C ASP A 255 -17.37 4.64 4.16
N VAL A 256 -16.51 5.57 3.74
CA VAL A 256 -15.10 5.28 3.40
C VAL A 256 -14.34 4.59 4.53
N LYS A 257 -14.72 4.85 5.79
CA LYS A 257 -14.11 4.28 7.00
C LYS A 257 -14.48 2.80 7.21
N GLN A 258 -15.51 2.30 6.53
CA GLN A 258 -15.98 0.91 6.59
C GLN A 258 -15.45 0.05 5.44
N SER A 259 -14.62 0.58 4.54
CA SER A 259 -14.05 -0.18 3.43
C SER A 259 -13.08 -1.26 3.93
N ILE A 260 -13.47 -2.53 3.84
CA ILE A 260 -12.69 -3.69 4.25
C ILE A 260 -12.43 -4.67 3.11
N TYR A 261 -12.97 -4.42 1.91
CA TYR A 261 -12.89 -5.33 0.76
C TYR A 261 -11.85 -4.92 -0.31
N ARG A 262 -10.77 -4.25 0.10
CA ARG A 262 -9.65 -3.92 -0.79
C ARG A 262 -9.06 -5.14 -1.51
N TRP A 263 -9.08 -6.30 -0.87
CA TRP A 263 -8.63 -7.56 -1.45
C TRP A 263 -9.54 -8.09 -2.58
N ARG A 264 -10.76 -7.56 -2.70
CA ARG A 264 -11.70 -7.74 -3.82
C ARG A 264 -11.70 -6.57 -4.80
N SER A 265 -10.65 -5.75 -4.79
CA SER A 265 -10.53 -4.56 -5.63
C SER A 265 -11.51 -3.42 -5.31
N GLY A 266 -12.14 -3.41 -4.13
CA GLY A 266 -12.88 -2.27 -3.60
C GLY A 266 -11.94 -1.07 -3.45
N ASP A 267 -12.37 0.10 -3.90
CA ASP A 267 -11.58 1.33 -3.80
C ASP A 267 -12.38 2.45 -3.15
N TRP A 268 -12.19 2.62 -1.84
CA TRP A 268 -12.84 3.65 -1.04
C TRP A 268 -12.55 5.09 -1.51
N ARG A 269 -11.45 5.29 -2.28
CA ARG A 269 -11.07 6.62 -2.79
C ARG A 269 -12.09 7.17 -3.77
N MET A 270 -12.81 6.31 -4.50
CA MET A 270 -13.90 6.73 -5.38
C MET A 270 -15.00 7.45 -4.60
N LEU A 271 -15.41 6.90 -3.45
CA LEU A 271 -16.39 7.56 -2.58
C LEU A 271 -15.80 8.81 -1.92
N ASN A 272 -14.56 8.75 -1.47
CA ASN A 272 -13.87 9.88 -0.84
C ASN A 272 -13.71 11.09 -1.77
N ASN A 273 -13.71 10.86 -3.08
CA ASN A 273 -13.56 11.88 -4.11
C ASN A 273 -14.70 11.81 -5.13
N ILE A 274 -15.91 11.48 -4.69
CA ILE A 274 -17.06 11.26 -5.60
C ILE A 274 -17.36 12.45 -6.50
N GLU A 275 -17.06 13.67 -6.06
CA GLU A 275 -17.20 14.90 -6.84
C GLU A 275 -16.37 14.86 -8.12
N THR A 276 -15.19 14.24 -8.09
CA THR A 276 -14.31 14.13 -9.26
C THR A 276 -14.78 13.09 -10.27
N GLU A 277 -15.69 12.22 -9.86
CA GLU A 277 -16.25 11.19 -10.74
C GLU A 277 -17.25 11.75 -11.76
N PHE A 278 -17.80 12.94 -11.52
CA PHE A 278 -18.80 13.59 -12.38
C PHE A 278 -18.32 14.99 -12.84
N PRO A 279 -17.27 15.06 -13.66
CA PRO A 279 -16.72 16.34 -14.09
C PRO A 279 -17.76 17.17 -14.85
N GLY A 280 -17.92 18.45 -14.47
CA GLY A 280 -18.87 19.36 -15.08
C GLY A 280 -20.33 19.18 -14.65
N LYS A 281 -20.62 18.29 -13.68
CA LYS A 281 -21.97 18.04 -13.15
C LYS A 281 -22.06 18.34 -11.63
N ASN A 282 -21.18 19.17 -11.09
CA ASN A 282 -21.13 19.44 -9.65
C ASN A 282 -22.43 20.03 -9.12
N ASP A 283 -23.12 20.86 -9.91
CA ASP A 283 -24.40 21.45 -9.53
C ASP A 283 -25.55 20.43 -9.40
N MET A 284 -25.36 19.23 -9.94
CA MET A 284 -26.30 18.12 -9.86
C MET A 284 -26.01 17.17 -8.68
N LEU A 285 -24.88 17.37 -7.99
CA LEU A 285 -24.45 16.52 -6.87
C LEU A 285 -24.79 17.20 -5.55
N LYS A 286 -25.45 16.46 -4.66
CA LYS A 286 -25.70 16.87 -3.29
C LYS A 286 -25.05 15.86 -2.35
N LEU A 287 -24.05 16.31 -1.60
CA LEU A 287 -23.39 15.50 -0.57
C LEU A 287 -24.02 15.81 0.79
N GLU A 288 -24.54 14.78 1.44
CA GLU A 288 -25.15 14.91 2.77
C GLU A 288 -24.54 13.86 3.72
N PRO A 289 -23.91 14.29 4.82
CA PRO A 289 -23.43 13.36 5.83
C PRO A 289 -24.60 12.83 6.67
N LEU A 290 -24.61 11.51 6.91
CA LEU A 290 -25.51 10.88 7.87
C LEU A 290 -24.87 10.96 9.26
N ASP A 291 -24.96 12.09 9.91
CA ASP A 291 -24.23 12.41 11.15
C ASP A 291 -24.83 11.83 12.44
N THR A 292 -26.04 11.30 12.40
CA THR A 292 -26.73 10.82 13.60
C THR A 292 -26.64 9.32 13.74
N ASN A 293 -26.03 8.84 14.84
CA ASN A 293 -25.93 7.43 15.17
C ASN A 293 -27.16 6.94 15.93
N TRP A 294 -28.00 6.15 15.25
CA TRP A 294 -29.20 5.54 15.79
C TRP A 294 -28.95 4.19 16.47
N ARG A 295 -27.78 3.59 16.25
CA ARG A 295 -27.44 2.23 16.73
C ARG A 295 -26.87 2.24 18.14
N SER A 296 -25.88 3.07 18.39
CA SER A 296 -25.05 3.03 19.60
C SER A 296 -25.61 3.90 20.73
N GLN A 297 -25.17 3.62 21.95
CA GLN A 297 -25.46 4.42 23.14
C GLN A 297 -24.46 5.58 23.29
N ARG A 298 -24.81 6.60 24.06
CA ARG A 298 -24.08 7.87 24.16
C ARG A 298 -22.58 7.71 24.42
N ASN A 299 -22.18 6.95 25.45
CA ASN A 299 -20.76 6.85 25.82
C ASN A 299 -19.93 6.18 24.74
N VAL A 300 -20.52 5.24 23.97
CA VAL A 300 -19.84 4.60 22.84
C VAL A 300 -19.61 5.61 21.72
N ILE A 301 -20.59 6.45 21.41
CA ILE A 301 -20.46 7.49 20.38
C ILE A 301 -19.41 8.52 20.77
N VAL A 302 -19.48 9.03 22.01
CA VAL A 302 -18.51 10.02 22.52
C VAL A 302 -17.09 9.46 22.52
N PHE A 303 -16.91 8.22 22.95
CA PHE A 303 -15.61 7.56 22.89
C PHE A 303 -15.12 7.41 21.46
N ASN A 304 -15.95 6.91 20.55
CA ASN A 304 -15.56 6.72 19.15
C ASN A 304 -15.19 8.05 18.48
N ASN A 305 -15.96 9.11 18.70
CA ASN A 305 -15.66 10.43 18.17
C ASN A 305 -14.27 10.91 18.61
N ALA A 306 -13.98 10.84 19.92
CA ALA A 306 -12.68 11.24 20.46
C ALA A 306 -11.53 10.35 19.96
N PHE A 307 -11.75 9.03 19.96
CA PHE A 307 -10.73 8.06 19.57
C PHE A 307 -10.36 8.17 18.09
N PHE A 308 -11.34 8.13 17.20
CA PHE A 308 -11.05 8.14 15.76
C PHE A 308 -10.53 9.50 15.26
N LYS A 309 -10.92 10.61 15.89
CA LYS A 309 -10.34 11.92 15.61
C LYS A 309 -8.85 11.97 15.98
N ALA A 310 -8.51 11.52 17.20
CA ALA A 310 -7.11 11.46 17.63
C ALA A 310 -6.28 10.47 16.79
N MET A 311 -6.84 9.31 16.44
CA MET A 311 -6.16 8.33 15.61
C MET A 311 -5.89 8.84 14.19
N ALA A 312 -6.81 9.61 13.60
CA ALA A 312 -6.60 10.20 12.27
C ALA A 312 -5.42 11.16 12.25
N ASP A 313 -5.26 11.99 13.30
CA ASP A 313 -4.12 12.90 13.41
C ASP A 313 -2.80 12.14 13.61
N VAL A 314 -2.77 11.14 14.51
CA VAL A 314 -1.58 10.31 14.74
C VAL A 314 -1.17 9.56 13.47
N GLU A 315 -2.13 9.00 12.72
CA GLU A 315 -1.83 8.24 11.50
C GLU A 315 -1.42 9.16 10.34
N TYR A 316 -1.94 10.38 10.30
CA TYR A 316 -1.46 11.40 9.36
C TYR A 316 0.03 11.70 9.59
N ASP A 317 0.42 11.94 10.84
CA ASP A 317 1.82 12.20 11.21
C ASP A 317 2.73 10.99 10.92
N ASN A 318 2.27 9.78 11.24
CA ASN A 318 2.99 8.55 10.93
C ASN A 318 3.23 8.38 9.42
N LEU A 319 2.20 8.59 8.59
CA LEU A 319 2.30 8.43 7.15
C LEU A 319 3.24 9.47 6.51
N THR A 320 3.19 10.72 6.98
CA THR A 320 4.07 11.79 6.49
C THR A 320 5.54 11.57 6.89
N GLN A 321 5.79 11.01 8.08
CA GLN A 321 7.13 10.63 8.53
C GLN A 321 7.67 9.40 7.76
N LEU A 322 6.82 8.42 7.46
CA LEU A 322 7.22 7.22 6.72
C LEU A 322 7.52 7.49 5.25
N ASP A 323 6.83 8.42 4.64
CA ASP A 323 6.98 8.77 3.23
C ASP A 323 6.75 10.27 3.03
N SER A 324 7.82 11.04 3.09
CA SER A 324 7.83 12.50 2.89
C SER A 324 7.75 12.92 1.40
N SER A 325 7.61 11.96 0.47
CA SER A 325 7.37 12.28 -0.94
C SER A 325 5.98 12.86 -1.16
N ASP A 326 5.79 13.58 -2.27
CA ASP A 326 4.48 14.14 -2.66
C ASP A 326 3.38 13.08 -2.65
N ASN A 327 3.69 11.86 -3.07
CA ASN A 327 2.75 10.73 -3.03
C ASN A 327 2.44 10.26 -1.60
N GLY A 328 3.39 10.33 -0.69
CA GLY A 328 3.20 10.01 0.72
C GLY A 328 2.30 11.03 1.40
N ILE A 329 2.57 12.31 1.17
CA ILE A 329 1.76 13.44 1.67
C ILE A 329 0.32 13.34 1.12
N LEU A 330 0.16 13.10 -0.18
CA LEU A 330 -1.17 12.93 -0.78
C LEU A 330 -1.97 11.79 -0.13
N ARG A 331 -1.33 10.67 0.23
CA ARG A 331 -1.99 9.56 0.93
C ARG A 331 -2.43 9.94 2.34
N ALA A 332 -1.59 10.69 3.05
CA ALA A 332 -1.91 11.20 4.39
C ALA A 332 -3.09 12.18 4.34
N GLU A 333 -3.12 13.07 3.37
CA GLU A 333 -4.24 14.00 3.13
C GLU A 333 -5.54 13.26 2.79
N GLN A 334 -5.49 12.22 1.96
CA GLN A 334 -6.65 11.38 1.65
C GLN A 334 -7.21 10.69 2.91
N LEU A 335 -6.33 10.21 3.79
CA LEU A 335 -6.75 9.67 5.09
C LEU A 335 -7.43 10.74 5.93
N LYS A 336 -6.83 11.91 6.06
CA LYS A 336 -7.39 13.01 6.85
C LYS A 336 -8.75 13.46 6.32
N LYS A 337 -8.90 13.54 4.99
CA LYS A 337 -10.20 13.80 4.33
C LYS A 337 -11.23 12.74 4.69
N ALA A 338 -10.86 11.45 4.64
CA ALA A 338 -11.76 10.33 4.97
C ALA A 338 -12.31 10.36 6.40
N TYR A 339 -11.59 11.00 7.33
CA TYR A 339 -11.98 11.14 8.73
C TYR A 339 -12.44 12.56 9.10
N SER A 340 -12.60 13.46 8.15
CA SER A 340 -13.02 14.84 8.41
C SER A 340 -14.43 14.93 9.00
N ASP A 341 -15.30 13.97 8.69
CA ASP A 341 -16.69 13.87 9.13
C ASP A 341 -16.92 12.74 10.16
N VAL A 342 -15.90 12.38 10.91
CA VAL A 342 -15.96 11.23 11.85
C VAL A 342 -16.91 11.45 13.03
N GLU A 343 -17.21 12.71 13.37
CA GLU A 343 -18.06 13.04 14.51
C GLU A 343 -19.52 12.66 14.26
N GLN A 344 -20.06 11.79 15.12
CA GLN A 344 -21.45 11.36 15.08
C GLN A 344 -22.26 12.00 16.22
N LYS A 345 -23.49 12.38 15.92
CA LYS A 345 -24.46 12.87 16.90
C LYS A 345 -25.19 11.72 17.58
N VAL A 346 -25.50 11.89 18.85
CA VAL A 346 -26.33 10.96 19.59
C VAL A 346 -27.79 11.19 19.22
N ALA A 347 -28.49 10.13 18.79
CA ALA A 347 -29.92 10.22 18.51
C ALA A 347 -30.70 10.66 19.76
N GLU A 348 -31.69 11.54 19.60
CA GLU A 348 -32.49 12.11 20.73
C GLU A 348 -33.02 11.04 21.67
N LYS A 349 -33.57 9.96 21.12
CA LYS A 349 -34.11 8.83 21.88
C LYS A 349 -33.09 8.06 22.73
N LYS A 350 -31.76 8.31 22.50
CA LYS A 350 -30.64 7.62 23.17
C LYS A 350 -29.81 8.52 24.07
N LYS A 351 -30.19 9.77 24.25
CA LYS A 351 -29.44 10.72 25.09
C LYS A 351 -29.26 10.26 26.53
N GLU A 352 -30.31 9.62 27.09
CA GLU A 352 -30.31 9.10 28.45
C GLU A 352 -29.69 7.70 28.56
N ALA A 353 -29.49 7.01 27.43
CA ALA A 353 -28.89 5.66 27.41
C ALA A 353 -27.38 5.77 27.39
N LEU A 354 -26.73 5.70 28.57
CA LEU A 354 -25.31 5.97 28.71
C LEU A 354 -24.41 4.97 27.98
N GLY A 355 -24.65 3.67 28.16
CA GLY A 355 -23.75 2.63 27.63
C GLY A 355 -22.42 2.53 28.37
N ARG A 356 -21.62 1.51 28.03
CA ARG A 356 -20.32 1.25 28.65
C ARG A 356 -19.24 1.10 27.60
N VAL A 357 -18.08 1.71 27.83
CA VAL A 357 -16.83 1.47 27.12
C VAL A 357 -15.83 0.92 28.13
N GLU A 358 -15.14 -0.14 27.80
CA GLU A 358 -14.09 -0.72 28.63
C GLU A 358 -12.82 -0.90 27.79
N ILE A 359 -11.69 -0.40 28.30
CA ILE A 359 -10.40 -0.46 27.63
C ILE A 359 -9.47 -1.33 28.47
N THR A 360 -9.02 -2.44 27.91
CA THR A 360 -8.05 -3.33 28.55
C THR A 360 -6.73 -3.30 27.78
N LEU A 361 -5.69 -2.80 28.44
CA LEU A 361 -4.34 -2.84 27.90
C LEU A 361 -3.69 -4.18 28.23
N LEU A 362 -3.45 -4.97 27.19
CA LEU A 362 -2.73 -6.24 27.38
C LEU A 362 -1.22 -5.98 27.48
N PRO A 363 -0.51 -6.67 28.40
CA PRO A 363 0.95 -6.56 28.47
C PRO A 363 1.54 -7.00 27.14
N GLY A 364 2.34 -6.13 26.52
CA GLY A 364 3.02 -6.44 25.26
C GLY A 364 3.97 -7.62 25.47
N ASN A 365 3.72 -8.75 24.87
CA ASN A 365 4.69 -9.83 24.79
C ASN A 365 5.86 -9.35 23.93
N ARG A 366 7.04 -9.19 24.54
CA ARG A 366 8.29 -8.80 23.83
C ARG A 366 8.66 -9.73 22.65
N ALA A 367 7.99 -10.88 22.53
CA ALA A 367 8.22 -11.87 21.48
C ALA A 367 7.38 -11.69 20.20
N THR A 368 6.38 -10.80 20.17
CA THR A 368 5.43 -10.69 19.05
C THR A 368 5.48 -9.38 18.27
N THR A 369 6.48 -8.53 18.50
CA THR A 369 6.72 -7.38 17.61
C THR A 369 7.44 -7.84 16.32
N ARG A 370 6.96 -8.90 15.69
CA ARG A 370 7.14 -9.11 14.27
C ARG A 370 5.96 -8.41 13.59
N THR A 371 6.14 -7.14 13.32
CA THR A 371 5.29 -6.39 12.40
C THR A 371 5.25 -7.19 11.09
N ARG A 372 4.14 -7.86 10.81
CA ARG A 372 3.85 -8.33 9.46
C ARG A 372 3.61 -7.08 8.62
N ARG A 373 4.65 -6.64 7.95
CA ARG A 373 4.56 -5.67 6.85
C ARG A 373 4.27 -6.40 5.54
#